data_edcbcdf1ed1b430ed1650b4d8aa0cc6d
#
_entry.id   edcbcdf1ed1b430ed1650b4d8aa0cc6d
#
_cell.length_a   1.000
_cell.length_b   1.000
_cell.length_c   1.000
_cell.angle_alpha   90.00
_cell.angle_beta   90.00
_cell.angle_gamma   90.00
#
_symmetry.space_group_name_H-M   'P 1'
#
loop_
_entity.id
_entity.type
_entity.pdbx_description
1 polymer ?
#
loop_
_entity_poly.entity_id
_entity_poly.type
_entity_poly.pdbx_seq_one_letter_code
_entity_poly.pdbx_strand_id
1 'polypeptide(L)'
;MAFNKLKQGVSQRAKFFTSTKPYKSLAVLPLQDVKKAFDFAYEMSFGKSGEHRDHRSGGSYERKPGEIFANTFQGKLCEFAIYEVLRKNFDINEPDLETYGLGKWDDFDFEIKGKLLSIKSTKSFGHLLLLEKKDWNDKGEYIPSDNKHYDFTFLVRIKNDPEGIMKRERKLYSLNENKDELWKLFKDVSWDFDVPGFITNADLVYLIKNEFIIYRGDYLNGKTRMDATNYYCQAGDMKPLDDFRL
;
A
#
# COMPACT_ATOMS: atom_id res chain seq x y z
N MET A 1 -16.33 -13.94 -10.28
CA MET A 1 -16.53 -13.15 -9.04
C MET A 1 -17.27 -11.86 -9.42
N ALA A 2 -18.24 -11.39 -8.64
CA ALA A 2 -18.92 -10.13 -8.91
C ALA A 2 -18.31 -9.03 -8.07
N PHE A 3 -17.85 -7.94 -8.67
CA PHE A 3 -17.39 -6.75 -7.96
C PHE A 3 -18.57 -5.83 -7.69
N ASN A 4 -18.64 -5.25 -6.51
CA ASN A 4 -19.69 -4.36 -6.08
C ASN A 4 -19.22 -2.89 -6.11
N LYS A 5 -20.04 -2.01 -6.71
CA LYS A 5 -19.74 -0.57 -6.66
C LYS A 5 -20.04 -0.01 -5.28
N LEU A 6 -19.28 1.03 -4.89
CA LEU A 6 -19.63 1.83 -3.72
C LEU A 6 -21.04 2.41 -3.88
N LYS A 7 -21.82 2.36 -2.81
CA LYS A 7 -23.15 2.98 -2.78
C LYS A 7 -23.03 4.49 -2.69
N GLN A 8 -23.74 5.19 -3.54
CA GLN A 8 -23.86 6.63 -3.47
C GLN A 8 -24.80 7.04 -2.34
N GLY A 9 -24.38 8.01 -1.53
CA GLY A 9 -25.22 8.60 -0.49
C GLY A 9 -26.16 9.67 -1.04
N VAL A 10 -26.88 10.34 -0.12
CA VAL A 10 -27.77 11.45 -0.46
C VAL A 10 -26.99 12.59 -1.12
N SER A 11 -25.82 12.93 -0.62
CA SER A 11 -24.88 13.80 -1.33
C SER A 11 -24.21 13.02 -2.47
N GLN A 12 -24.23 13.58 -3.68
CA GLN A 12 -23.60 12.97 -4.85
C GLN A 12 -22.12 12.62 -4.66
N ARG A 13 -21.42 13.29 -3.73
CA ARG A 13 -20.02 13.05 -3.41
C ARG A 13 -19.81 12.04 -2.28
N ALA A 14 -20.81 11.66 -1.52
CA ALA A 14 -20.68 10.69 -0.45
C ALA A 14 -20.74 9.25 -1.03
N LYS A 15 -19.75 8.45 -0.73
CA LYS A 15 -19.61 7.05 -1.16
C LYS A 15 -19.50 6.14 0.07
N PHE A 16 -20.21 5.04 0.06
CA PHE A 16 -20.27 4.08 1.17
C PHE A 16 -19.91 2.69 0.72
N PHE A 17 -19.25 1.94 1.58
CA PHE A 17 -18.92 0.54 1.32
C PHE A 17 -20.20 -0.30 1.18
N THR A 18 -20.15 -1.26 0.25
CA THR A 18 -21.16 -2.30 0.07
C THR A 18 -20.59 -3.70 0.30
N SER A 19 -19.27 -3.83 0.26
CA SER A 19 -18.55 -5.08 0.42
C SER A 19 -17.31 -4.86 1.26
N THR A 20 -17.38 -5.16 2.55
CA THR A 20 -16.28 -5.01 3.50
C THR A 20 -15.75 -6.36 3.95
N LYS A 21 -14.50 -6.39 4.39
CA LYS A 21 -13.90 -7.54 5.06
C LYS A 21 -13.35 -7.10 6.40
N PRO A 22 -13.87 -7.59 7.53
CA PRO A 22 -13.33 -7.29 8.85
C PRO A 22 -11.84 -7.62 8.93
N TYR A 23 -11.08 -6.82 9.68
CA TYR A 23 -9.68 -7.14 9.96
C TYR A 23 -9.59 -8.42 10.78
N LYS A 24 -8.75 -9.35 10.32
CA LYS A 24 -8.46 -10.59 11.05
C LYS A 24 -6.96 -10.84 10.97
N SER A 25 -6.26 -10.62 12.10
CA SER A 25 -4.81 -10.84 12.17
C SER A 25 -4.46 -12.23 11.63
N LEU A 26 -3.57 -12.25 10.66
CA LEU A 26 -3.03 -13.48 10.06
C LEU A 26 -1.75 -13.90 10.78
N ALA A 27 -0.89 -12.94 11.11
CA ALA A 27 0.35 -13.14 11.85
C ALA A 27 0.88 -11.81 12.39
N VAL A 28 1.98 -11.89 13.12
CA VAL A 28 2.81 -10.76 13.56
C VAL A 28 4.12 -10.82 12.81
N LEU A 29 4.60 -9.67 12.32
CA LEU A 29 5.90 -9.59 11.65
C LEU A 29 7.05 -9.88 12.61
N PRO A 30 8.05 -10.67 12.20
CA PRO A 30 9.28 -10.85 12.97
C PRO A 30 10.00 -9.52 13.20
N LEU A 31 10.55 -9.32 14.39
CA LEU A 31 11.25 -8.08 14.75
C LEU A 31 12.41 -7.75 13.78
N GLN A 32 13.10 -8.77 13.28
CA GLN A 32 14.17 -8.60 12.29
C GLN A 32 13.67 -7.95 10.99
N ASP A 33 12.48 -8.33 10.52
CA ASP A 33 11.90 -7.80 9.28
C ASP A 33 11.37 -6.38 9.51
N VAL A 34 10.77 -6.15 10.68
CA VAL A 34 10.39 -4.80 11.12
C VAL A 34 11.62 -3.87 11.18
N LYS A 35 12.76 -4.38 11.67
CA LYS A 35 14.01 -3.60 11.74
C LYS A 35 14.57 -3.30 10.34
N LYS A 36 14.54 -4.27 9.43
CA LYS A 36 14.95 -4.07 8.02
C LYS A 36 14.06 -3.01 7.34
N ALA A 37 12.75 -3.11 7.49
CA ALA A 37 11.80 -2.14 6.96
C ALA A 37 12.02 -0.74 7.55
N PHE A 38 12.29 -0.66 8.86
CA PHE A 38 12.59 0.60 9.54
C PHE A 38 13.88 1.24 9.01
N ASP A 39 14.97 0.44 8.92
CA ASP A 39 16.25 0.94 8.44
C ASP A 39 16.15 1.49 7.03
N PHE A 40 15.49 0.76 6.14
CA PHE A 40 15.21 1.21 4.78
C PHE A 40 14.42 2.53 4.77
N ALA A 41 13.30 2.59 5.51
CA ALA A 41 12.47 3.78 5.56
C ALA A 41 13.22 4.99 6.14
N TYR A 42 14.08 4.76 7.14
CA TYR A 42 14.90 5.82 7.70
C TYR A 42 15.90 6.37 6.67
N GLU A 43 16.64 5.50 5.99
CA GLU A 43 17.61 5.91 4.95
C GLU A 43 16.90 6.65 3.80
N MET A 44 15.73 6.17 3.43
CA MET A 44 14.89 6.80 2.40
C MET A 44 14.32 8.16 2.80
N SER A 45 14.20 8.50 4.06
CA SER A 45 13.54 9.74 4.53
C SER A 45 14.48 10.74 5.18
N PHE A 46 15.34 10.29 6.08
CA PHE A 46 16.26 11.10 6.87
C PHE A 46 17.73 10.86 6.50
N GLY A 47 18.03 9.79 5.74
CA GLY A 47 19.37 9.46 5.28
C GLY A 47 19.82 10.37 4.13
N LYS A 48 21.12 10.30 3.81
CA LYS A 48 21.74 11.07 2.72
C LYS A 48 21.67 10.32 1.38
N SER A 49 21.22 9.07 1.36
CA SER A 49 21.30 8.15 0.22
C SER A 49 20.00 7.98 -0.56
N GLY A 50 18.88 8.53 -0.06
CA GLY A 50 17.58 8.38 -0.72
C GLY A 50 17.12 9.67 -1.41
N GLU A 51 16.91 9.60 -2.72
CA GLU A 51 16.17 10.62 -3.44
C GLU A 51 14.70 10.19 -3.52
N HIS A 52 13.80 11.02 -2.99
CA HIS A 52 12.38 10.71 -2.86
C HIS A 52 11.53 11.38 -3.94
N ARG A 53 10.38 10.79 -4.23
CA ARG A 53 9.29 11.58 -4.77
C ARG A 53 8.80 12.54 -3.68
N ASP A 54 9.03 13.82 -3.86
CA ASP A 54 8.57 14.87 -2.94
C ASP A 54 7.03 14.93 -2.86
N HIS A 55 6.34 14.36 -3.85
CA HIS A 55 4.88 14.40 -3.94
C HIS A 55 4.28 12.99 -3.91
N ARG A 56 3.14 12.81 -3.22
CA ARG A 56 2.24 11.69 -3.49
C ARG A 56 1.84 11.75 -4.96
N SER A 57 1.72 10.58 -5.61
CA SER A 57 1.14 10.53 -6.93
C SER A 57 -0.18 11.32 -6.92
N GLY A 58 -0.26 12.42 -7.71
CA GLY A 58 -1.45 13.27 -7.88
C GLY A 58 -1.60 14.49 -7.01
N GLY A 59 -0.77 14.70 -5.99
CA GLY A 59 -0.83 15.89 -5.13
C GLY A 59 0.22 16.95 -5.49
N SER A 60 -0.11 18.24 -5.26
CA SER A 60 0.86 19.33 -5.26
C SER A 60 1.52 19.53 -3.88
N TYR A 61 1.20 18.67 -2.90
CA TYR A 61 1.71 18.77 -1.55
C TYR A 61 3.06 18.06 -1.44
N GLU A 62 4.09 18.82 -1.10
CA GLU A 62 5.43 18.33 -0.81
C GLU A 62 5.47 17.70 0.58
N ARG A 63 5.73 16.38 0.63
CA ARG A 63 5.78 15.63 1.89
C ARG A 63 7.06 15.96 2.66
N LYS A 64 6.94 16.06 3.97
CA LYS A 64 8.09 16.17 4.87
C LYS A 64 8.75 14.80 5.11
N PRO A 65 10.04 14.76 5.45
CA PRO A 65 10.76 13.50 5.70
C PRO A 65 10.04 12.56 6.67
N GLY A 66 9.45 13.07 7.76
CA GLY A 66 8.66 12.23 8.67
C GLY A 66 7.43 11.58 8.02
N GLU A 67 6.75 12.25 7.09
CA GLU A 67 5.65 11.67 6.31
C GLU A 67 6.15 10.62 5.30
N ILE A 68 7.31 10.89 4.67
CA ILE A 68 7.97 9.93 3.78
C ILE A 68 8.33 8.68 4.56
N PHE A 69 8.98 8.83 5.74
CA PHE A 69 9.30 7.73 6.63
C PHE A 69 8.08 6.87 6.93
N ALA A 70 7.00 7.46 7.45
CA ALA A 70 5.81 6.72 7.85
C ALA A 70 5.20 5.92 6.69
N ASN A 71 5.11 6.53 5.49
CA ASN A 71 4.56 5.88 4.31
C ASN A 71 5.47 4.75 3.79
N THR A 72 6.79 5.00 3.71
CA THR A 72 7.77 4.01 3.25
C THR A 72 7.85 2.84 4.21
N PHE A 73 7.86 3.11 5.52
CA PHE A 73 7.87 2.07 6.54
C PHE A 73 6.62 1.20 6.46
N GLN A 74 5.42 1.79 6.35
CA GLN A 74 4.19 1.03 6.15
C GLN A 74 4.22 0.18 4.88
N GLY A 75 4.73 0.72 3.77
CA GLY A 75 4.88 -0.02 2.51
C GLY A 75 5.77 -1.25 2.68
N LYS A 76 6.99 -1.06 3.22
CA LYS A 76 7.94 -2.17 3.43
C LYS A 76 7.46 -3.21 4.45
N LEU A 77 6.76 -2.79 5.51
CA LEU A 77 6.10 -3.76 6.41
C LEU A 77 5.10 -4.65 5.65
N CYS A 78 4.35 -4.08 4.70
CA CYS A 78 3.41 -4.85 3.89
C CYS A 78 4.09 -5.78 2.89
N GLU A 79 5.21 -5.39 2.32
CA GLU A 79 6.03 -6.28 1.48
C GLU A 79 6.57 -7.45 2.31
N PHE A 80 7.15 -7.20 3.51
CA PHE A 80 7.57 -8.26 4.42
C PHE A 80 6.40 -9.16 4.86
N ALA A 81 5.20 -8.61 5.05
CA ALA A 81 4.01 -9.39 5.38
C ALA A 81 3.65 -10.40 4.26
N ILE A 82 3.70 -9.97 3.00
CA ILE A 82 3.48 -10.87 1.86
C ILE A 82 4.63 -11.88 1.73
N TYR A 83 5.88 -11.46 1.91
CA TYR A 83 7.04 -12.36 1.92
C TYR A 83 6.85 -13.48 2.97
N GLU A 84 6.50 -13.13 4.22
CA GLU A 84 6.26 -14.09 5.31
C GLU A 84 5.14 -15.10 5.00
N VAL A 85 4.16 -14.69 4.22
CA VAL A 85 3.05 -15.56 3.81
C VAL A 85 3.47 -16.47 2.66
N LEU A 86 4.05 -15.89 1.60
CA LEU A 86 4.29 -16.61 0.35
C LEU A 86 5.52 -17.52 0.42
N ARG A 87 6.56 -17.18 1.18
CA ARG A 87 7.77 -18.00 1.35
C ARG A 87 7.53 -19.41 1.91
N LYS A 88 6.35 -19.63 2.50
CA LYS A 88 5.94 -20.95 3.00
C LYS A 88 5.66 -21.95 1.87
N ASN A 89 5.27 -21.45 0.70
CA ASN A 89 4.82 -22.27 -0.43
C ASN A 89 5.57 -21.99 -1.74
N PHE A 90 6.31 -20.89 -1.79
CA PHE A 90 6.99 -20.43 -3.01
C PHE A 90 8.44 -20.05 -2.70
N ASP A 91 9.31 -20.29 -3.66
CA ASP A 91 10.64 -19.72 -3.68
C ASP A 91 10.51 -18.24 -4.08
N ILE A 92 10.79 -17.35 -3.14
CA ILE A 92 10.63 -15.91 -3.27
C ILE A 92 11.75 -15.20 -2.53
N ASN A 93 12.32 -14.17 -3.14
CA ASN A 93 13.34 -13.35 -2.51
C ASN A 93 12.72 -12.45 -1.44
N GLU A 94 13.55 -12.02 -0.47
CA GLU A 94 13.16 -10.95 0.46
C GLU A 94 12.83 -9.65 -0.31
N PRO A 95 12.02 -8.75 0.29
CA PRO A 95 11.79 -7.42 -0.28
C PRO A 95 13.10 -6.70 -0.60
N ASP A 96 13.15 -6.04 -1.75
CA ASP A 96 14.29 -5.23 -2.12
C ASP A 96 14.46 -4.05 -1.15
N LEU A 97 15.66 -3.88 -0.63
CA LEU A 97 16.05 -2.81 0.29
C LEU A 97 17.12 -1.91 -0.31
N GLU A 98 17.40 -2.03 -1.61
CA GLU A 98 18.32 -1.13 -2.28
C GLU A 98 17.69 0.27 -2.44
N THR A 99 18.50 1.28 -2.26
CA THR A 99 18.10 2.66 -2.47
C THR A 99 18.53 3.08 -3.86
N TYR A 100 17.57 3.33 -4.73
CA TYR A 100 17.82 3.78 -6.09
C TYR A 100 17.78 5.31 -6.17
N GLY A 101 18.57 5.91 -7.07
CA GLY A 101 18.53 7.35 -7.35
C GLY A 101 17.22 7.80 -8.02
N LEU A 102 17.00 9.13 -8.10
CA LEU A 102 15.81 9.74 -8.70
C LEU A 102 15.47 9.13 -10.07
N GLY A 103 14.24 8.63 -10.18
CA GLY A 103 13.70 8.09 -11.44
C GLY A 103 13.98 6.62 -11.70
N LYS A 104 14.74 5.93 -10.85
CA LYS A 104 14.84 4.47 -10.88
C LYS A 104 14.01 3.91 -9.73
N TRP A 105 12.94 3.25 -10.06
CA TRP A 105 12.03 2.59 -9.12
C TRP A 105 12.15 1.10 -9.30
N ASP A 106 11.97 0.36 -8.21
CA ASP A 106 11.69 -1.06 -8.31
C ASP A 106 10.54 -1.25 -9.30
N ASP A 107 10.83 -2.05 -10.29
CA ASP A 107 9.88 -2.34 -11.35
C ASP A 107 8.68 -3.16 -10.86
N PHE A 108 8.83 -3.88 -9.73
CA PHE A 108 7.81 -4.73 -9.10
C PHE A 108 8.21 -5.03 -7.65
N ASP A 109 7.19 -5.30 -6.80
CA ASP A 109 7.47 -5.64 -5.41
C ASP A 109 8.00 -7.08 -5.26
N PHE A 110 7.48 -8.03 -6.08
CA PHE A 110 7.95 -9.41 -6.14
C PHE A 110 7.78 -10.02 -7.52
N GLU A 111 8.68 -10.99 -7.83
CA GLU A 111 8.53 -11.89 -8.96
C GLU A 111 8.55 -13.35 -8.46
N ILE A 112 7.56 -14.14 -8.89
CA ILE A 112 7.47 -15.58 -8.59
C ILE A 112 7.10 -16.33 -9.85
N LYS A 113 7.98 -17.25 -10.31
CA LYS A 113 7.77 -18.03 -11.54
C LYS A 113 7.44 -17.18 -12.77
N GLY A 114 8.07 -16.03 -12.90
CA GLY A 114 7.85 -15.09 -14.00
C GLY A 114 6.54 -14.29 -13.88
N LYS A 115 5.87 -14.34 -12.73
CA LYS A 115 4.69 -13.53 -12.42
C LYS A 115 5.03 -12.36 -11.55
N LEU A 116 4.62 -11.15 -11.97
CA LEU A 116 4.90 -9.92 -11.26
C LEU A 116 3.76 -9.58 -10.28
N LEU A 117 4.14 -9.32 -9.03
CA LEU A 117 3.24 -8.98 -7.95
C LEU A 117 3.42 -7.52 -7.56
N SER A 118 2.31 -6.82 -7.31
CA SER A 118 2.29 -5.50 -6.68
C SER A 118 1.60 -5.56 -5.33
N ILE A 119 2.20 -4.92 -4.33
CA ILE A 119 1.69 -4.87 -2.96
C ILE A 119 1.17 -3.47 -2.67
N LYS A 120 -0.06 -3.38 -2.21
CA LYS A 120 -0.67 -2.12 -1.78
C LYS A 120 -1.02 -2.19 -0.31
N SER A 121 -0.61 -1.16 0.40
CA SER A 121 -0.81 -1.06 1.84
C SER A 121 -2.02 -0.21 2.20
N THR A 122 -2.70 -0.57 3.28
CA THR A 122 -3.68 0.30 3.93
C THR A 122 -3.70 0.06 5.44
N LYS A 123 -4.38 0.94 6.17
CA LYS A 123 -4.56 0.81 7.63
C LYS A 123 -5.52 -0.34 7.94
N SER A 124 -5.45 -0.89 9.16
CA SER A 124 -6.27 -2.06 9.56
C SER A 124 -7.78 -1.88 9.37
N PHE A 125 -8.27 -0.65 9.40
CA PHE A 125 -9.67 -0.30 9.15
C PHE A 125 -9.96 0.04 7.67
N GLY A 126 -8.96 -0.05 6.80
CA GLY A 126 -9.13 0.20 5.36
C GLY A 126 -9.87 -0.93 4.68
N HIS A 127 -10.79 -0.58 3.79
CA HIS A 127 -11.60 -1.54 3.04
C HIS A 127 -11.50 -1.37 1.53
N LEU A 128 -10.57 -0.55 1.05
CA LEU A 128 -10.33 -0.35 -0.39
C LEU A 128 -8.88 -0.61 -0.76
N LEU A 129 -8.69 -1.36 -1.82
CA LEU A 129 -7.55 -1.23 -2.70
C LEU A 129 -7.79 0.01 -3.56
N LEU A 130 -6.87 0.95 -3.53
CA LEU A 130 -6.92 2.19 -4.32
C LEU A 130 -5.73 2.24 -5.28
N LEU A 131 -6.03 2.49 -6.55
CA LEU A 131 -5.06 2.60 -7.63
C LEU A 131 -5.28 3.94 -8.33
N GLU A 132 -4.31 4.84 -8.28
CA GLU A 132 -4.47 6.17 -8.82
C GLU A 132 -4.71 6.13 -10.32
N LYS A 133 -5.86 6.67 -10.77
CA LYS A 133 -6.36 6.51 -12.14
C LYS A 133 -5.35 6.93 -13.21
N LYS A 134 -4.58 7.98 -12.96
CA LYS A 134 -3.60 8.50 -13.94
C LYS A 134 -2.42 7.56 -14.19
N ASP A 135 -2.15 6.63 -13.24
CA ASP A 135 -1.01 5.73 -13.29
C ASP A 135 -1.31 4.43 -14.05
N TRP A 136 -2.56 4.24 -14.53
CA TRP A 136 -3.00 3.00 -15.19
C TRP A 136 -3.68 3.29 -16.53
N ASN A 137 -3.30 2.55 -17.55
CA ASN A 137 -3.99 2.60 -18.82
C ASN A 137 -5.18 1.63 -18.87
N ASP A 138 -5.92 1.63 -19.97
CA ASP A 138 -7.12 0.79 -20.20
C ASP A 138 -6.83 -0.71 -20.32
N LYS A 139 -5.58 -1.09 -20.49
CA LYS A 139 -5.11 -2.49 -20.48
C LYS A 139 -4.69 -2.97 -19.07
N GLY A 140 -4.77 -2.12 -18.03
CA GLY A 140 -4.32 -2.44 -16.69
C GLY A 140 -2.79 -2.49 -16.57
N GLU A 141 -2.08 -1.72 -17.39
CA GLU A 141 -0.62 -1.56 -17.35
C GLU A 141 -0.26 -0.31 -16.54
N TYR A 142 0.80 -0.39 -15.76
CA TYR A 142 1.27 0.69 -14.88
C TYR A 142 2.19 1.64 -15.66
N ILE A 143 1.68 2.80 -16.00
CA ILE A 143 2.33 3.80 -16.86
C ILE A 143 3.69 4.29 -16.31
N PRO A 144 3.85 4.57 -14.97
CA PRO A 144 5.11 5.09 -14.46
C PRO A 144 6.30 4.14 -14.55
N SER A 145 6.08 2.84 -14.78
CA SER A 145 7.11 1.83 -14.99
C SER A 145 6.99 1.26 -16.41
N ASP A 146 7.07 2.11 -17.41
CA ASP A 146 7.06 1.76 -18.84
C ASP A 146 5.91 0.82 -19.25
N ASN A 147 4.69 1.09 -18.77
CA ASN A 147 3.49 0.28 -18.99
C ASN A 147 3.64 -1.16 -18.49
N LYS A 148 4.22 -1.33 -17.32
CA LYS A 148 4.41 -2.64 -16.73
C LYS A 148 3.10 -3.33 -16.40
N HIS A 149 3.08 -4.62 -16.65
CA HIS A 149 1.96 -5.49 -16.35
C HIS A 149 2.21 -6.21 -15.01
N TYR A 150 1.36 -6.01 -14.03
CA TYR A 150 1.34 -6.82 -12.81
C TYR A 150 0.31 -7.93 -12.95
N ASP A 151 0.71 -9.18 -12.74
CA ASP A 151 -0.20 -10.32 -12.79
C ASP A 151 -1.17 -10.32 -11.61
N PHE A 152 -0.68 -9.90 -10.43
CA PHE A 152 -1.45 -9.86 -9.20
C PHE A 152 -1.18 -8.58 -8.41
N THR A 153 -2.23 -8.04 -7.82
CA THR A 153 -2.12 -6.93 -6.85
C THR A 153 -2.75 -7.34 -5.54
N PHE A 154 -1.95 -7.38 -4.48
CA PHE A 154 -2.37 -7.73 -3.13
C PHE A 154 -2.71 -6.48 -2.32
N LEU A 155 -3.73 -6.58 -1.47
CA LEU A 155 -4.00 -5.61 -0.43
C LEU A 155 -3.50 -6.17 0.90
N VAL A 156 -2.70 -5.40 1.63
CA VAL A 156 -2.22 -5.74 2.96
C VAL A 156 -2.61 -4.65 3.94
N ARG A 157 -3.05 -5.05 5.12
CA ARG A 157 -3.40 -4.15 6.22
C ARG A 157 -2.48 -4.39 7.40
N ILE A 158 -1.95 -3.32 7.97
CA ILE A 158 -1.16 -3.36 9.21
C ILE A 158 -2.01 -2.78 10.33
N LYS A 159 -2.04 -3.44 11.50
CA LYS A 159 -2.89 -3.05 12.63
C LYS A 159 -2.45 -1.74 13.25
N ASN A 160 -1.16 -1.59 13.51
CA ASN A 160 -0.60 -0.36 14.04
C ASN A 160 -0.19 0.56 12.89
N ASP A 161 -0.47 1.85 13.05
CA ASP A 161 -0.33 2.87 12.02
C ASP A 161 0.96 3.67 12.25
N PRO A 162 2.01 3.51 11.43
CA PRO A 162 3.24 4.29 11.57
C PRO A 162 3.00 5.81 11.54
N GLU A 163 2.11 6.27 10.67
CA GLU A 163 1.74 7.69 10.60
C GLU A 163 1.12 8.17 11.92
N GLY A 164 0.21 7.38 12.50
CA GLY A 164 -0.43 7.68 13.78
C GLY A 164 0.59 7.73 14.93
N ILE A 165 1.59 6.84 14.94
CA ILE A 165 2.69 6.85 15.91
C ILE A 165 3.51 8.14 15.76
N MET A 166 3.99 8.43 14.54
CA MET A 166 4.76 9.63 14.25
C MET A 166 4.01 10.92 14.59
N LYS A 167 2.69 10.95 14.32
CA LYS A 167 1.83 12.10 14.62
C LYS A 167 1.68 12.32 16.13
N ARG A 168 1.44 11.26 16.90
CA ARG A 168 1.31 11.31 18.36
C ARG A 168 2.59 11.82 19.02
N GLU A 169 3.74 11.39 18.51
CA GLU A 169 5.06 11.80 18.98
C GLU A 169 5.54 13.14 18.38
N ARG A 170 4.69 13.85 17.62
CA ARG A 170 4.97 15.13 16.94
C ARG A 170 6.14 15.08 15.95
N LYS A 171 6.41 13.89 15.38
CA LYS A 171 7.53 13.64 14.45
C LYS A 171 7.11 13.52 13.01
N LEU A 172 5.79 13.52 12.71
CA LEU A 172 5.29 13.33 11.34
C LEU A 172 5.77 14.40 10.36
N TYR A 173 5.96 15.62 10.83
CA TYR A 173 6.41 16.74 10.00
C TYR A 173 7.86 17.14 10.28
N SER A 174 8.63 16.31 10.98
CA SER A 174 10.03 16.57 11.25
C SER A 174 10.88 16.49 9.97
N LEU A 175 11.91 17.32 9.93
CA LEU A 175 12.87 17.37 8.82
C LEU A 175 14.10 16.48 9.09
N ASN A 176 14.33 16.13 10.35
CA ASN A 176 15.45 15.29 10.77
C ASN A 176 15.10 14.59 12.08
N GLU A 177 15.54 13.34 12.23
CA GLU A 177 15.37 12.54 13.44
C GLU A 177 16.62 11.70 13.70
N ASN A 178 16.94 11.47 14.99
CA ASN A 178 17.97 10.50 15.36
C ASN A 178 17.42 9.08 15.17
N LYS A 179 18.19 8.21 14.50
CA LYS A 179 17.76 6.85 14.13
C LYS A 179 17.40 5.99 15.33
N ASP A 180 18.27 6.00 16.37
CA ASP A 180 18.08 5.15 17.54
C ASP A 180 16.91 5.63 18.41
N GLU A 181 16.74 6.95 18.55
CA GLU A 181 15.60 7.53 19.27
C GLU A 181 14.28 7.25 18.50
N LEU A 182 14.30 7.36 17.19
CA LEU A 182 13.14 7.03 16.39
C LEU A 182 12.80 5.53 16.48
N TRP A 183 13.81 4.65 16.44
CA TRP A 183 13.60 3.21 16.57
C TRP A 183 12.93 2.80 17.88
N LYS A 184 13.20 3.49 18.98
CA LYS A 184 12.54 3.23 20.29
C LYS A 184 11.03 3.32 20.23
N LEU A 185 10.47 4.10 19.29
CA LEU A 185 9.02 4.24 19.15
C LEU A 185 8.36 3.04 18.47
N PHE A 186 9.12 2.23 17.74
CA PHE A 186 8.61 1.17 16.88
C PHE A 186 8.99 -0.24 17.31
N LYS A 187 10.15 -0.40 18.01
CA LYS A 187 10.73 -1.72 18.32
C LYS A 187 9.87 -2.61 19.21
N ASP A 188 9.06 -2.02 20.08
CA ASP A 188 8.21 -2.74 21.04
C ASP A 188 6.73 -2.80 20.57
N VAL A 189 6.46 -2.34 19.35
CA VAL A 189 5.11 -2.38 18.77
C VAL A 189 4.88 -3.73 18.11
N SER A 190 3.72 -4.36 18.41
CA SER A 190 3.29 -5.58 17.70
C SER A 190 2.79 -5.21 16.32
N TRP A 191 3.46 -5.67 15.28
CA TRP A 191 3.11 -5.40 13.89
C TRP A 191 2.26 -6.54 13.32
N ASP A 192 1.02 -6.62 13.82
CA ASP A 192 0.01 -7.55 13.29
C ASP A 192 -0.42 -7.12 11.89
N PHE A 193 -0.62 -8.09 11.03
CA PHE A 193 -1.11 -7.84 9.67
C PHE A 193 -2.19 -8.81 9.24
N ASP A 194 -2.97 -8.44 8.24
CA ASP A 194 -3.78 -9.33 7.45
C ASP A 194 -3.66 -9.03 5.95
N VAL A 195 -4.10 -10.00 5.16
CA VAL A 195 -4.21 -9.90 3.70
C VAL A 195 -5.67 -10.10 3.33
N PRO A 196 -6.44 -9.03 3.13
CA PRO A 196 -7.85 -9.14 2.70
C PRO A 196 -8.00 -9.97 1.44
N GLY A 197 -7.04 -9.87 0.53
CA GLY A 197 -7.02 -10.65 -0.68
C GLY A 197 -6.17 -10.02 -1.77
N PHE A 198 -6.40 -10.50 -2.98
CA PHE A 198 -5.73 -10.01 -4.18
C PHE A 198 -6.72 -9.86 -5.35
N ILE A 199 -6.31 -9.12 -6.35
CA ILE A 199 -6.93 -9.08 -7.69
C ILE A 199 -5.91 -9.49 -8.74
N THR A 200 -6.38 -10.09 -9.84
CA THR A 200 -5.57 -10.34 -11.03
C THR A 200 -5.55 -9.12 -11.94
N ASN A 201 -4.66 -9.08 -12.93
CA ASN A 201 -4.71 -8.03 -13.96
C ASN A 201 -6.04 -8.03 -14.71
N ALA A 202 -6.60 -9.19 -15.02
CA ALA A 202 -7.92 -9.29 -15.67
C ALA A 202 -9.03 -8.66 -14.80
N ASP A 203 -8.95 -8.82 -13.48
CA ASP A 203 -9.87 -8.14 -12.53
C ASP A 203 -9.68 -6.62 -12.59
N LEU A 204 -8.43 -6.13 -12.62
CA LEU A 204 -8.13 -4.71 -12.75
C LEU A 204 -8.68 -4.13 -14.06
N VAL A 205 -8.46 -4.80 -15.17
CA VAL A 205 -9.02 -4.40 -16.49
C VAL A 205 -10.55 -4.35 -16.44
N TYR A 206 -11.18 -5.30 -15.76
CA TYR A 206 -12.63 -5.28 -15.54
C TYR A 206 -13.07 -4.04 -14.72
N LEU A 207 -12.37 -3.72 -13.63
CA LEU A 207 -12.66 -2.55 -12.79
C LEU A 207 -12.52 -1.25 -13.58
N ILE A 208 -11.49 -1.14 -14.41
CA ILE A 208 -11.24 0.01 -15.29
C ILE A 208 -12.37 0.17 -16.30
N LYS A 209 -12.71 -0.88 -17.05
CA LYS A 209 -13.73 -0.85 -18.09
C LYS A 209 -15.14 -0.60 -17.55
N ASN A 210 -15.41 -1.01 -16.33
CA ASN A 210 -16.71 -0.82 -15.68
C ASN A 210 -16.75 0.40 -14.76
N GLU A 211 -15.73 1.30 -14.84
CA GLU A 211 -15.69 2.57 -14.14
C GLU A 211 -15.87 2.43 -12.61
N PHE A 212 -15.10 1.53 -11.99
CA PHE A 212 -14.99 1.46 -10.54
C PHE A 212 -14.10 2.61 -10.05
N ILE A 213 -14.63 3.83 -10.08
CA ILE A 213 -13.89 5.07 -9.82
C ILE A 213 -14.47 5.78 -8.61
N ILE A 214 -13.57 6.25 -7.73
CA ILE A 214 -13.85 7.27 -6.73
C ILE A 214 -13.06 8.53 -7.08
N TYR A 215 -13.75 9.65 -7.19
CA TYR A 215 -13.16 10.87 -7.71
C TYR A 215 -12.49 11.70 -6.61
N ARG A 216 -11.47 12.45 -6.98
CA ARG A 216 -10.91 13.50 -6.13
C ARG A 216 -12.03 14.42 -5.62
N GLY A 217 -12.07 14.61 -4.29
CA GLY A 217 -13.10 15.42 -3.63
C GLY A 217 -14.34 14.65 -3.23
N ASP A 218 -14.50 13.36 -3.60
CA ASP A 218 -15.51 12.49 -3.02
C ASP A 218 -15.21 12.22 -1.53
N TYR A 219 -16.24 11.85 -0.77
CA TYR A 219 -16.14 11.53 0.65
C TYR A 219 -16.45 10.07 0.90
N LEU A 220 -15.45 9.29 1.27
CA LEU A 220 -15.61 7.91 1.68
C LEU A 220 -16.24 7.85 3.08
N ASN A 221 -17.35 7.09 3.20
CA ASN A 221 -18.20 7.03 4.39
C ASN A 221 -18.62 8.40 4.94
N GLY A 222 -18.72 9.40 4.06
CA GLY A 222 -19.09 10.75 4.42
C GLY A 222 -18.04 11.51 5.26
N LYS A 223 -16.86 10.93 5.47
CA LYS A 223 -15.82 11.46 6.37
C LYS A 223 -14.48 11.72 5.69
N THR A 224 -13.94 10.74 4.97
CA THR A 224 -12.61 10.82 4.38
C THR A 224 -12.69 11.40 2.98
N ARG A 225 -12.18 12.61 2.80
CA ARG A 225 -12.12 13.26 1.49
C ARG A 225 -10.99 12.65 0.67
N MET A 226 -11.30 12.24 -0.57
CA MET A 226 -10.34 11.71 -1.51
C MET A 226 -9.43 12.83 -2.06
N ASP A 227 -8.13 12.63 -2.00
CA ASP A 227 -7.09 13.55 -2.48
C ASP A 227 -6.75 13.34 -3.96
N ALA A 228 -7.04 12.16 -4.49
CA ALA A 228 -6.85 11.79 -5.89
C ALA A 228 -8.04 11.02 -6.45
N THR A 229 -8.14 10.93 -7.78
CA THR A 229 -9.08 10.05 -8.46
C THR A 229 -8.47 8.66 -8.58
N ASN A 230 -9.16 7.65 -8.06
CA ASN A 230 -8.66 6.28 -8.01
C ASN A 230 -9.64 5.29 -8.65
N TYR A 231 -9.10 4.26 -9.32
CA TYR A 231 -9.79 2.99 -9.44
C TYR A 231 -9.81 2.31 -8.07
N TYR A 232 -10.85 1.53 -7.78
CA TYR A 232 -10.95 0.84 -6.50
C TYR A 232 -11.46 -0.59 -6.64
N CYS A 233 -11.03 -1.43 -5.68
CA CYS A 233 -11.67 -2.70 -5.36
C CYS A 233 -12.00 -2.73 -3.87
N GLN A 234 -13.21 -3.17 -3.51
CA GLN A 234 -13.59 -3.35 -2.11
C GLN A 234 -12.98 -4.64 -1.55
N ALA A 235 -12.50 -4.60 -0.31
CA ALA A 235 -11.82 -5.72 0.32
C ALA A 235 -12.67 -7.01 0.40
N GLY A 236 -14.01 -6.85 0.47
CA GLY A 236 -14.92 -8.00 0.46
C GLY A 236 -15.10 -8.66 -0.91
N ASP A 237 -14.71 -7.98 -1.98
CA ASP A 237 -14.82 -8.49 -3.36
C ASP A 237 -13.50 -9.10 -3.87
N MET A 238 -12.43 -9.03 -3.09
CA MET A 238 -11.12 -9.56 -3.49
C MET A 238 -11.09 -11.08 -3.38
N LYS A 239 -10.29 -11.72 -4.24
CA LYS A 239 -10.01 -13.15 -4.15
C LYS A 239 -9.28 -13.43 -2.84
N PRO A 240 -9.71 -14.45 -2.06
CA PRO A 240 -9.05 -14.80 -0.82
C PRO A 240 -7.62 -15.30 -1.08
N LEU A 241 -6.73 -15.10 -0.10
CA LEU A 241 -5.34 -15.54 -0.18
C LEU A 241 -5.21 -17.04 -0.48
N ASP A 242 -6.12 -17.85 0.06
CA ASP A 242 -6.14 -19.31 -0.12
C ASP A 242 -6.41 -19.73 -1.58
N ASP A 243 -6.91 -18.84 -2.42
CA ASP A 243 -7.11 -19.08 -3.85
C ASP A 243 -5.88 -18.70 -4.70
N PHE A 244 -4.84 -18.13 -4.08
CA PHE A 244 -3.64 -17.76 -4.81
C PHE A 244 -2.89 -19.02 -5.28
N ARG A 245 -2.72 -19.13 -6.62
CA ARG A 245 -2.00 -20.21 -7.31
C ARG A 245 -1.18 -19.61 -8.45
N LEU A 246 -0.02 -20.24 -8.75
CA LEU A 246 0.91 -19.89 -9.81
C LEU A 246 1.19 -21.07 -10.74
#